data_ff1b8e0e8ee6fd9ed04a9d221149e084
#
_entry.id   ff1b8e0e8ee6fd9ed04a9d221149e084
#
_cell.length_a   1.000
_cell.length_b   1.000
_cell.length_c   1.000
_cell.angle_alpha   90.00
_cell.angle_beta   90.00
_cell.angle_gamma   90.00
#
_symmetry.space_group_name_H-M   'P 1'
#
loop_
_entity.id
_entity.type
_entity.pdbx_description
1 polymer ?
#
loop_
_entity_poly.entity_id
_entity_poly.type
_entity_poly.pdbx_seq_one_letter_code
_entity_poly.pdbx_strand_id
1 'polypeptide(L)'
;ITKPRPNVKGTGLKFYGPEEAIIAYNEKRADLHAVVQCKVRDIDENGNEVFVIKETTIGRILFNQNVPAEVGYINEVLTKRSLRDIIAVVMKKAGADKVAKFLDDIKNMGYRMAFQGGLSFNLDAVVIPEVKQQLIDEGYAAADAVIDDYNMGLITNNERYNQIVDIWTNINNKLTNQVITTLKNDNDGFNPVYMMLDSGARGSKEQIRQLSGMR
;
A
#
# COMPACT_ATOMS: atom_id res chain seq x y z
N ILE A 1 2.11 -8.87 2.25
CA ILE A 1 2.96 -9.73 3.07
C ILE A 1 4.22 -9.05 3.60
N THR A 2 4.77 -8.05 2.92
CA THR A 2 6.04 -7.38 3.29
C THR A 2 5.88 -6.15 4.18
N LYS A 3 4.64 -5.70 4.44
CA LYS A 3 4.35 -4.56 5.32
C LYS A 3 4.42 -4.99 6.79
N PRO A 4 5.18 -4.29 7.65
CA PRO A 4 5.20 -4.58 9.08
C PRO A 4 3.89 -4.16 9.75
N ARG A 5 3.50 -4.87 10.80
CA ARG A 5 2.38 -4.52 11.68
C ARG A 5 2.85 -4.50 13.13
N PRO A 6 2.56 -3.44 13.91
CA PRO A 6 2.93 -3.39 15.30
C PRO A 6 2.12 -4.40 16.13
N ASN A 7 2.70 -4.82 17.25
CA ASN A 7 2.02 -5.62 18.28
C ASN A 7 1.40 -6.95 17.82
N VAL A 8 1.93 -7.56 16.75
CA VAL A 8 1.52 -8.90 16.32
C VAL A 8 2.37 -9.97 16.98
N LYS A 9 1.83 -11.20 17.04
CA LYS A 9 2.49 -12.35 17.65
C LYS A 9 3.87 -12.59 17.01
N GLY A 10 4.89 -12.72 17.84
CA GLY A 10 6.26 -12.97 17.39
C GLY A 10 7.10 -11.71 17.12
N THR A 11 6.56 -10.51 17.36
CA THR A 11 7.35 -9.28 17.25
C THR A 11 8.50 -9.28 18.26
N GLY A 12 9.71 -8.93 17.80
CA GLY A 12 10.93 -8.88 18.61
C GLY A 12 11.68 -10.21 18.73
N LEU A 13 11.18 -11.30 18.17
CA LEU A 13 11.88 -12.58 18.13
C LEU A 13 13.18 -12.46 17.33
N LYS A 14 14.18 -13.25 17.74
CA LYS A 14 15.48 -13.32 17.07
C LYS A 14 15.66 -14.73 16.51
N PHE A 15 16.01 -14.80 15.23
CA PHE A 15 16.25 -16.05 14.53
C PHE A 15 17.66 -16.15 14.00
N TYR A 16 18.24 -17.31 14.13
CA TYR A 16 19.58 -17.60 13.64
C TYR A 16 19.65 -17.68 12.11
N GLY A 17 18.53 -18.00 11.46
CA GLY A 17 18.43 -18.08 10.00
C GLY A 17 17.00 -18.00 9.49
N PRO A 18 16.83 -17.86 8.15
CA PRO A 18 15.52 -17.79 7.50
C PRO A 18 14.64 -19.03 7.76
N GLU A 19 15.25 -20.22 7.81
CA GLU A 19 14.54 -21.49 8.01
C GLU A 19 13.84 -21.53 9.37
N GLU A 20 14.53 -21.07 10.42
CA GLU A 20 13.98 -21.03 11.79
C GLU A 20 12.77 -20.07 11.84
N ALA A 21 12.86 -18.91 11.19
CA ALA A 21 11.75 -17.96 11.10
C ALA A 21 10.54 -18.53 10.37
N ILE A 22 10.76 -19.34 9.33
CA ILE A 22 9.70 -20.00 8.56
C ILE A 22 9.04 -21.11 9.37
N ILE A 23 9.82 -21.89 10.13
CA ILE A 23 9.28 -22.90 11.05
C ILE A 23 8.40 -22.22 12.10
N ALA A 24 8.86 -21.12 12.70
CA ALA A 24 8.08 -20.35 13.67
C ALA A 24 6.76 -19.80 13.08
N TYR A 25 6.76 -19.41 11.81
CA TYR A 25 5.55 -19.02 11.09
C TYR A 25 4.60 -20.20 10.87
N ASN A 26 5.11 -21.34 10.40
CA ASN A 26 4.31 -22.54 10.13
C ASN A 26 3.68 -23.09 11.43
N GLU A 27 4.40 -23.01 12.55
CA GLU A 27 3.91 -23.39 13.88
C GLU A 27 2.98 -22.34 14.50
N LYS A 28 2.67 -21.23 13.78
CA LYS A 28 1.85 -20.11 14.28
C LYS A 28 2.42 -19.47 15.55
N ARG A 29 3.72 -19.54 15.75
CA ARG A 29 4.44 -18.85 16.84
C ARG A 29 4.72 -17.39 16.50
N ALA A 30 4.85 -17.08 15.21
CA ALA A 30 5.08 -15.73 14.70
C ALA A 30 4.15 -15.42 13.53
N ASP A 31 3.71 -14.17 13.45
CA ASP A 31 2.85 -13.66 12.38
C ASP A 31 3.69 -13.23 11.17
N LEU A 32 3.07 -13.26 9.98
CA LEU A 32 3.67 -12.85 8.72
C LEU A 32 4.21 -11.41 8.75
N HIS A 33 3.53 -10.54 9.49
CA HIS A 33 3.82 -9.10 9.61
C HIS A 33 4.69 -8.76 10.82
N ALA A 34 5.08 -9.74 11.62
CA ALA A 34 5.92 -9.55 12.80
C ALA A 34 7.30 -9.03 12.42
N VAL A 35 7.75 -7.98 13.11
CA VAL A 35 9.10 -7.44 13.00
C VAL A 35 10.02 -8.30 13.85
N VAL A 36 11.03 -8.89 13.22
CA VAL A 36 11.96 -9.86 13.82
C VAL A 36 13.39 -9.52 13.45
N GLN A 37 14.34 -9.98 14.24
CA GLN A 37 15.76 -9.94 13.89
C GLN A 37 16.16 -11.30 13.33
N CYS A 38 16.72 -11.31 12.13
CA CYS A 38 17.15 -12.54 11.49
C CYS A 38 18.52 -12.36 10.85
N LYS A 39 19.39 -13.38 10.99
CA LYS A 39 20.63 -13.45 10.25
C LYS A 39 20.30 -13.87 8.81
N VAL A 40 20.50 -12.95 7.88
CA VAL A 40 20.18 -13.14 6.47
C VAL A 40 21.42 -13.05 5.61
N ARG A 41 21.40 -13.72 4.47
CA ARG A 41 22.42 -13.60 3.45
C ARG A 41 22.18 -12.30 2.66
N ASP A 42 23.23 -11.54 2.48
CA ASP A 42 23.24 -10.30 1.70
C ASP A 42 24.51 -10.22 0.84
N ILE A 43 24.61 -9.20 0.03
CA ILE A 43 25.79 -8.94 -0.81
C ILE A 43 26.40 -7.61 -0.37
N ASP A 44 27.71 -7.60 -0.14
CA ASP A 44 28.46 -6.40 0.17
C ASP A 44 28.71 -5.51 -1.09
N GLU A 45 29.29 -4.35 -0.90
CA GLU A 45 29.62 -3.42 -1.99
C GLU A 45 30.60 -4.00 -3.00
N ASN A 46 31.37 -5.01 -2.61
CA ASN A 46 32.36 -5.70 -3.46
C ASN A 46 31.78 -6.91 -4.19
N GLY A 47 30.48 -7.21 -3.98
CA GLY A 47 29.81 -8.35 -4.59
C GLY A 47 29.99 -9.69 -3.89
N ASN A 48 30.58 -9.70 -2.66
CA ASN A 48 30.76 -10.91 -1.89
C ASN A 48 29.54 -11.20 -1.02
N GLU A 49 29.27 -12.50 -0.81
CA GLU A 49 28.21 -12.93 0.09
C GLU A 49 28.62 -12.70 1.55
N VAL A 50 27.76 -12.00 2.29
CA VAL A 50 27.92 -11.72 3.71
C VAL A 50 26.67 -12.10 4.49
N PHE A 51 26.86 -12.54 5.74
CA PHE A 51 25.74 -12.82 6.63
C PHE A 51 25.60 -11.67 7.64
N VAL A 52 24.47 -11.00 7.58
CA VAL A 52 24.18 -9.82 8.41
C VAL A 52 22.90 -10.02 9.21
N ILE A 53 22.88 -9.56 10.45
CA ILE A 53 21.64 -9.52 11.24
C ILE A 53 20.87 -8.28 10.81
N LYS A 54 19.67 -8.50 10.29
CA LYS A 54 18.75 -7.41 9.86
C LYS A 54 17.44 -7.50 10.63
N GLU A 55 16.92 -6.33 10.95
CA GLU A 55 15.53 -6.19 11.37
C GLU A 55 14.65 -6.27 10.12
N THR A 56 13.74 -7.22 10.10
CA THR A 56 12.92 -7.55 8.93
C THR A 56 11.58 -8.14 9.36
N THR A 57 10.74 -8.53 8.41
CA THR A 57 9.49 -9.24 8.69
C THR A 57 9.55 -10.66 8.14
N ILE A 58 8.77 -11.57 8.72
CA ILE A 58 8.68 -12.94 8.22
C ILE A 58 8.22 -12.98 6.77
N GLY A 59 7.29 -12.09 6.39
CA GLY A 59 6.85 -11.97 5.00
C GLY A 59 7.96 -11.54 4.04
N ARG A 60 8.93 -10.71 4.46
CA ARG A 60 10.11 -10.39 3.66
C ARG A 60 11.08 -11.56 3.58
N ILE A 61 11.24 -12.31 4.66
CA ILE A 61 12.05 -13.54 4.67
C ILE A 61 11.49 -14.53 3.64
N LEU A 62 10.18 -14.78 3.66
CA LEU A 62 9.50 -15.65 2.69
C LEU A 62 9.66 -15.16 1.24
N PHE A 63 9.56 -13.84 1.01
CA PHE A 63 9.78 -13.26 -0.31
C PHE A 63 11.21 -13.50 -0.81
N ASN A 64 12.20 -13.26 0.05
CA ASN A 64 13.62 -13.40 -0.29
C ASN A 64 14.05 -14.85 -0.57
N GLN A 65 13.26 -15.88 -0.20
CA GLN A 65 13.51 -17.25 -0.63
C GLN A 65 13.45 -17.42 -2.15
N ASN A 66 12.67 -16.57 -2.83
CA ASN A 66 12.50 -16.63 -4.28
C ASN A 66 13.48 -15.70 -5.02
N VAL A 67 14.15 -14.79 -4.30
CA VAL A 67 15.07 -13.82 -4.90
C VAL A 67 16.39 -14.50 -5.23
N PRO A 68 16.91 -14.36 -6.48
CA PRO A 68 18.22 -14.88 -6.84
C PRO A 68 19.33 -14.32 -5.95
N ALA A 69 20.29 -15.17 -5.63
CA ALA A 69 21.38 -14.87 -4.71
C ALA A 69 22.17 -13.61 -5.09
N GLU A 70 22.33 -13.38 -6.37
CA GLU A 70 23.13 -12.28 -6.94
C GLU A 70 22.52 -10.89 -6.69
N VAL A 71 21.28 -10.82 -6.26
CA VAL A 71 20.55 -9.55 -6.04
C VAL A 71 20.83 -8.98 -4.64
N GLY A 72 21.00 -9.86 -3.64
CA GLY A 72 21.09 -9.50 -2.23
C GLY A 72 19.71 -9.52 -1.54
N TYR A 73 19.69 -9.16 -0.26
CA TYR A 73 18.48 -9.21 0.56
C TYR A 73 17.61 -7.96 0.39
N ILE A 74 16.37 -8.16 -0.03
CA ILE A 74 15.39 -7.09 -0.22
C ILE A 74 14.61 -6.89 1.07
N ASN A 75 14.78 -5.71 1.71
CA ASN A 75 14.18 -5.38 3.01
C ASN A 75 13.27 -4.14 2.95
N GLU A 76 12.38 -4.10 1.97
CA GLU A 76 11.43 -3.00 1.78
C GLU A 76 9.98 -3.48 1.68
N VAL A 77 9.03 -2.54 1.80
CA VAL A 77 7.62 -2.82 1.53
C VAL A 77 7.41 -2.86 0.03
N LEU A 78 7.00 -4.02 -0.46
CA LEU A 78 6.83 -4.25 -1.90
C LEU A 78 5.52 -3.67 -2.40
N THR A 79 5.64 -2.70 -3.27
CA THR A 79 4.57 -2.15 -4.09
C THR A 79 4.71 -2.63 -5.54
N LYS A 80 3.72 -2.34 -6.38
CA LYS A 80 3.80 -2.64 -7.82
C LYS A 80 5.01 -1.97 -8.48
N ARG A 81 5.38 -0.76 -8.02
CA ARG A 81 6.53 -0.01 -8.54
C ARG A 81 7.84 -0.65 -8.09
N SER A 82 8.03 -0.87 -6.79
CA SER A 82 9.25 -1.48 -6.26
C SER A 82 9.47 -2.89 -6.83
N LEU A 83 8.40 -3.68 -7.02
CA LEU A 83 8.54 -4.99 -7.65
C LEU A 83 9.06 -4.90 -9.10
N ARG A 84 8.60 -3.89 -9.87
CA ARG A 84 9.14 -3.64 -11.23
C ARG A 84 10.62 -3.30 -11.20
N ASP A 85 11.03 -2.46 -10.25
CA ASP A 85 12.43 -2.05 -10.10
C ASP A 85 13.32 -3.25 -9.71
N ILE A 86 12.82 -4.12 -8.82
CA ILE A 86 13.48 -5.38 -8.45
C ILE A 86 13.64 -6.31 -9.67
N ILE A 87 12.59 -6.48 -10.48
CA ILE A 87 12.66 -7.31 -11.70
C ILE A 87 13.76 -6.79 -12.63
N ALA A 88 13.88 -5.46 -12.80
CA ALA A 88 14.94 -4.87 -13.62
C ALA A 88 16.33 -5.16 -13.05
N VAL A 89 16.50 -5.11 -11.72
CA VAL A 89 17.77 -5.46 -11.05
C VAL A 89 18.08 -6.95 -11.21
N VAL A 90 17.10 -7.84 -11.06
CA VAL A 90 17.26 -9.29 -11.27
C VAL A 90 17.68 -9.56 -12.70
N MET A 91 17.05 -8.92 -13.71
CA MET A 91 17.41 -9.06 -15.11
C MET A 91 18.87 -8.67 -15.35
N LYS A 92 19.30 -7.55 -14.78
CA LYS A 92 20.66 -7.03 -14.96
C LYS A 92 21.73 -7.91 -14.29
N LYS A 93 21.44 -8.45 -13.10
CA LYS A 93 22.43 -9.19 -12.30
C LYS A 93 22.42 -10.70 -12.53
N ALA A 94 21.24 -11.29 -12.73
CA ALA A 94 21.06 -12.73 -12.76
C ALA A 94 20.73 -13.32 -14.16
N GLY A 95 20.35 -12.47 -15.12
CA GLY A 95 20.04 -12.87 -16.49
C GLY A 95 18.60 -13.36 -16.69
N ALA A 96 18.21 -13.56 -17.96
CA ALA A 96 16.83 -13.80 -18.38
C ALA A 96 16.23 -15.10 -17.81
N ASP A 97 17.00 -16.19 -17.77
CA ASP A 97 16.52 -17.50 -17.29
C ASP A 97 16.13 -17.45 -15.81
N LYS A 98 16.96 -16.78 -14.98
CA LYS A 98 16.67 -16.63 -13.56
C LYS A 98 15.52 -15.66 -13.30
N VAL A 99 15.32 -14.66 -14.17
CA VAL A 99 14.14 -13.77 -14.10
C VAL A 99 12.87 -14.55 -14.37
N ALA A 100 12.83 -15.41 -15.38
CA ALA A 100 11.65 -16.20 -15.69
C ALA A 100 11.23 -17.08 -14.49
N LYS A 101 12.21 -17.78 -13.89
CA LYS A 101 11.98 -18.57 -12.69
C LYS A 101 11.51 -17.71 -11.51
N PHE A 102 12.16 -16.57 -11.26
CA PHE A 102 11.80 -15.64 -10.21
C PHE A 102 10.35 -15.14 -10.35
N LEU A 103 9.92 -14.81 -11.58
CA LEU A 103 8.55 -14.36 -11.84
C LEU A 103 7.52 -15.49 -11.58
N ASP A 104 7.83 -16.72 -11.98
CA ASP A 104 6.97 -17.86 -11.70
C ASP A 104 6.88 -18.17 -10.19
N ASP A 105 7.99 -18.12 -9.48
CA ASP A 105 8.04 -18.34 -8.04
C ASP A 105 7.24 -17.25 -7.28
N ILE A 106 7.38 -15.99 -7.66
CA ILE A 106 6.59 -14.87 -7.07
C ILE A 106 5.10 -15.04 -7.37
N LYS A 107 4.75 -15.38 -8.60
CA LYS A 107 3.36 -15.61 -9.01
C LYS A 107 2.75 -16.72 -8.13
N ASN A 108 3.42 -17.86 -8.00
CA ASN A 108 2.96 -18.99 -7.22
C ASN A 108 2.88 -18.66 -5.72
N MET A 109 3.86 -17.92 -5.19
CA MET A 109 3.81 -17.42 -3.83
C MET A 109 2.64 -16.46 -3.63
N GLY A 110 2.38 -15.56 -4.57
CA GLY A 110 1.26 -14.62 -4.54
C GLY A 110 -0.09 -15.34 -4.46
N TYR A 111 -0.30 -16.34 -5.30
CA TYR A 111 -1.53 -17.14 -5.26
C TYR A 111 -1.70 -17.91 -3.95
N ARG A 112 -0.63 -18.53 -3.46
CA ARG A 112 -0.66 -19.25 -2.18
C ARG A 112 -0.98 -18.32 -1.02
N MET A 113 -0.33 -17.15 -0.95
CA MET A 113 -0.57 -16.18 0.12
C MET A 113 -1.98 -15.56 0.04
N ALA A 114 -2.50 -15.29 -1.15
CA ALA A 114 -3.87 -14.81 -1.34
C ALA A 114 -4.90 -15.87 -0.88
N PHE A 115 -4.68 -17.12 -1.20
CA PHE A 115 -5.53 -18.23 -0.77
C PHE A 115 -5.50 -18.41 0.76
N GLN A 116 -4.31 -18.41 1.37
CA GLN A 116 -4.15 -18.55 2.82
C GLN A 116 -4.69 -17.33 3.59
N GLY A 117 -4.52 -16.13 3.02
CA GLY A 117 -4.97 -14.89 3.64
C GLY A 117 -6.49 -14.72 3.62
N GLY A 118 -7.20 -15.37 2.69
CA GLY A 118 -8.66 -15.28 2.58
C GLY A 118 -9.14 -13.82 2.50
N LEU A 119 -8.44 -12.98 1.72
CA LEU A 119 -8.70 -11.54 1.67
C LEU A 119 -10.11 -11.26 1.15
N SER A 120 -10.90 -10.60 1.96
CA SER A 120 -12.23 -10.11 1.61
C SER A 120 -12.39 -8.66 2.04
N PHE A 121 -13.35 -7.97 1.44
CA PHE A 121 -13.77 -6.63 1.88
C PHE A 121 -15.31 -6.57 1.88
N ASN A 122 -15.82 -5.75 2.76
CA ASN A 122 -17.26 -5.45 2.88
C ASN A 122 -17.48 -3.92 2.71
N LEU A 123 -18.71 -3.50 2.78
CA LEU A 123 -19.05 -2.07 2.69
C LEU A 123 -18.53 -1.27 3.88
N ASP A 124 -18.43 -1.88 5.06
CA ASP A 124 -17.90 -1.21 6.25
C ASP A 124 -16.41 -0.85 6.11
N ALA A 125 -15.68 -1.57 5.23
CA ALA A 125 -14.29 -1.23 4.92
C ALA A 125 -14.14 0.07 4.11
N VAL A 126 -15.25 0.59 3.56
CA VAL A 126 -15.32 1.88 2.86
C VAL A 126 -15.67 2.97 3.87
N VAL A 127 -14.66 3.43 4.61
CA VAL A 127 -14.85 4.42 5.66
C VAL A 127 -15.18 5.79 5.07
N ILE A 128 -16.28 6.39 5.54
CA ILE A 128 -16.68 7.75 5.17
C ILE A 128 -16.14 8.71 6.24
N PRO A 129 -15.35 9.74 5.86
CA PRO A 129 -14.83 10.70 6.83
C PRO A 129 -15.94 11.52 7.49
N GLU A 130 -15.84 11.75 8.80
CA GLU A 130 -16.80 12.59 9.56
C GLU A 130 -16.89 14.02 9.03
N VAL A 131 -15.78 14.55 8.51
CA VAL A 131 -15.70 15.91 7.94
C VAL A 131 -16.41 16.05 6.60
N LYS A 132 -16.93 14.97 6.02
CA LYS A 132 -17.57 15.00 4.69
C LYS A 132 -18.73 16.00 4.65
N GLN A 133 -19.63 15.96 5.62
CA GLN A 133 -20.80 16.83 5.64
C GLN A 133 -20.40 18.30 5.77
N GLN A 134 -19.45 18.59 6.64
CA GLN A 134 -18.93 19.95 6.81
C GLN A 134 -18.35 20.52 5.51
N LEU A 135 -17.53 19.75 4.79
CA LEU A 135 -16.95 20.18 3.52
C LEU A 135 -18.01 20.40 2.44
N ILE A 136 -19.08 19.60 2.43
CA ILE A 136 -20.20 19.78 1.51
C ILE A 136 -20.97 21.07 1.83
N ASP A 137 -21.25 21.32 3.10
CA ASP A 137 -21.97 22.51 3.56
C ASP A 137 -21.16 23.79 3.26
N GLU A 138 -19.83 23.76 3.47
CA GLU A 138 -18.92 24.84 3.03
C GLU A 138 -19.00 25.08 1.52
N GLY A 139 -19.08 24.00 0.74
CA GLY A 139 -19.23 24.08 -0.72
C GLY A 139 -20.54 24.72 -1.17
N TYR A 140 -21.65 24.36 -0.54
CA TYR A 140 -22.94 24.98 -0.82
C TYR A 140 -22.95 26.45 -0.44
N ALA A 141 -22.46 26.81 0.75
CA ALA A 141 -22.42 28.21 1.17
C ALA A 141 -21.55 29.07 0.22
N ALA A 142 -20.42 28.54 -0.26
CA ALA A 142 -19.60 29.23 -1.24
C ALA A 142 -20.28 29.35 -2.61
N ALA A 143 -20.99 28.32 -3.06
CA ALA A 143 -21.72 28.32 -4.32
C ALA A 143 -22.91 29.30 -4.29
N ASP A 144 -23.64 29.38 -3.17
CA ASP A 144 -24.74 30.30 -2.96
C ASP A 144 -24.26 31.78 -3.02
N ALA A 145 -23.11 32.09 -2.41
CA ALA A 145 -22.51 33.40 -2.50
C ALA A 145 -22.21 33.82 -3.96
N VAL A 146 -21.70 32.89 -4.78
CA VAL A 146 -21.43 33.11 -6.22
C VAL A 146 -22.75 33.34 -7.00
N ILE A 147 -23.81 32.62 -6.62
CA ILE A 147 -25.14 32.79 -7.22
C ILE A 147 -25.71 34.19 -6.87
N ASP A 148 -25.53 34.64 -5.62
CA ASP A 148 -25.94 35.96 -5.18
C ASP A 148 -25.20 37.11 -5.93
N ASP A 149 -23.90 36.97 -6.11
CA ASP A 149 -23.09 37.89 -6.91
C ASP A 149 -23.58 37.95 -8.36
N TYR A 150 -23.95 36.83 -8.94
CA TYR A 150 -24.54 36.79 -10.28
C TYR A 150 -25.91 37.50 -10.31
N ASN A 151 -26.79 37.26 -9.33
CA ASN A 151 -28.10 37.87 -9.24
C ASN A 151 -28.02 39.39 -9.04
N MET A 152 -26.96 39.87 -8.36
CA MET A 152 -26.67 41.31 -8.21
C MET A 152 -26.05 41.92 -9.48
N GLY A 153 -25.74 41.13 -10.50
CA GLY A 153 -25.13 41.60 -11.74
C GLY A 153 -23.62 41.91 -11.62
N LEU A 154 -22.96 41.42 -10.57
CA LEU A 154 -21.52 41.65 -10.33
C LEU A 154 -20.63 40.79 -11.20
N ILE A 155 -21.12 39.60 -11.60
CA ILE A 155 -20.39 38.64 -12.42
C ILE A 155 -21.20 38.17 -13.60
N THR A 156 -20.53 37.73 -14.67
CA THR A 156 -21.16 37.15 -15.86
C THR A 156 -21.55 35.70 -15.64
N ASN A 157 -22.43 35.19 -16.52
CA ASN A 157 -22.82 33.76 -16.45
C ASN A 157 -21.65 32.77 -16.61
N ASN A 158 -20.66 33.15 -17.44
CA ASN A 158 -19.46 32.31 -17.61
C ASN A 158 -18.58 32.32 -16.35
N GLU A 159 -18.42 33.45 -15.71
CA GLU A 159 -17.69 33.57 -14.46
C GLU A 159 -18.37 32.79 -13.34
N ARG A 160 -19.70 32.92 -13.19
CA ARG A 160 -20.49 32.10 -12.26
C ARG A 160 -20.22 30.61 -12.46
N TYR A 161 -20.34 30.13 -13.69
CA TYR A 161 -20.12 28.72 -14.02
C TYR A 161 -18.71 28.26 -13.64
N ASN A 162 -17.70 29.01 -14.03
CA ASN A 162 -16.31 28.68 -13.73
C ASN A 162 -16.04 28.67 -12.21
N GLN A 163 -16.52 29.68 -11.48
CA GLN A 163 -16.33 29.75 -10.04
C GLN A 163 -17.00 28.58 -9.30
N ILE A 164 -18.23 28.20 -9.70
CA ILE A 164 -18.91 27.04 -9.11
C ILE A 164 -18.14 25.73 -9.40
N VAL A 165 -17.65 25.54 -10.63
CA VAL A 165 -16.82 24.39 -10.98
C VAL A 165 -15.54 24.35 -10.16
N ASP A 166 -14.88 25.48 -9.96
CA ASP A 166 -13.66 25.57 -9.17
C ASP A 166 -13.91 25.26 -7.68
N ILE A 167 -15.01 25.77 -7.11
CA ILE A 167 -15.42 25.48 -5.73
C ILE A 167 -15.59 23.97 -5.55
N TRP A 168 -16.39 23.33 -6.39
CA TRP A 168 -16.65 21.89 -6.27
C TRP A 168 -15.43 21.04 -6.57
N THR A 169 -14.56 21.47 -7.48
CA THR A 169 -13.28 20.80 -7.75
C THR A 169 -12.37 20.85 -6.52
N ASN A 170 -12.27 22.00 -5.87
CA ASN A 170 -11.46 22.16 -4.66
C ASN A 170 -12.00 21.34 -3.49
N ILE A 171 -13.32 21.36 -3.25
CA ILE A 171 -13.98 20.56 -2.21
C ILE A 171 -13.75 19.08 -2.47
N ASN A 172 -13.92 18.64 -3.71
CA ASN A 172 -13.73 17.26 -4.10
C ASN A 172 -12.28 16.77 -3.89
N ASN A 173 -11.29 17.61 -4.21
CA ASN A 173 -9.88 17.31 -3.95
C ASN A 173 -9.58 17.22 -2.44
N LYS A 174 -10.08 18.16 -1.64
CA LYS A 174 -9.95 18.14 -0.18
C LYS A 174 -10.57 16.86 0.40
N LEU A 175 -11.79 16.54 0.00
CA LEU A 175 -12.50 15.36 0.46
C LEU A 175 -11.77 14.06 0.05
N THR A 176 -11.26 13.99 -1.18
CA THR A 176 -10.48 12.84 -1.66
C THR A 176 -9.24 12.58 -0.82
N ASN A 177 -8.50 13.65 -0.51
CA ASN A 177 -7.31 13.53 0.34
C ASN A 177 -7.66 13.08 1.75
N GLN A 178 -8.77 13.58 2.29
CA GLN A 178 -9.25 13.20 3.62
C GLN A 178 -9.71 11.73 3.66
N VAL A 179 -10.46 11.28 2.66
CA VAL A 179 -10.85 9.87 2.52
C VAL A 179 -9.64 8.95 2.49
N ILE A 180 -8.64 9.26 1.66
CA ILE A 180 -7.42 8.45 1.56
C ILE A 180 -6.65 8.44 2.88
N THR A 181 -6.56 9.58 3.57
CA THR A 181 -5.87 9.68 4.87
C THR A 181 -6.60 8.87 5.94
N THR A 182 -7.93 8.95 5.99
CA THR A 182 -8.76 8.15 6.90
C THR A 182 -8.58 6.66 6.66
N LEU A 183 -8.67 6.20 5.40
CA LEU A 183 -8.44 4.80 5.02
C LEU A 183 -7.02 4.33 5.33
N LYS A 184 -6.02 5.20 5.16
CA LYS A 184 -4.62 4.89 5.48
C LYS A 184 -4.39 4.66 6.97
N ASN A 185 -5.09 5.41 7.82
CA ASN A 185 -4.93 5.32 9.27
C ASN A 185 -5.86 4.25 9.89
N ASP A 186 -6.86 3.80 9.16
CA ASP A 186 -7.75 2.77 9.60
C ASP A 186 -7.03 1.42 9.73
N ASN A 187 -7.30 0.72 10.84
CA ASN A 187 -6.75 -0.60 11.17
C ASN A 187 -5.20 -0.68 11.01
N ASP A 188 -4.47 0.34 11.49
CA ASP A 188 -3.00 0.45 11.36
C ASP A 188 -2.50 0.38 9.90
N GLY A 189 -3.32 0.82 8.95
CA GLY A 189 -3.06 0.77 7.52
C GLY A 189 -3.26 -0.62 6.90
N PHE A 190 -4.04 -1.49 7.55
CA PHE A 190 -4.48 -2.79 7.05
C PHE A 190 -5.96 -2.80 6.66
N ASN A 191 -6.56 -1.63 6.39
CA ASN A 191 -7.87 -1.58 5.76
C ASN A 191 -7.83 -2.30 4.40
N PRO A 192 -8.73 -3.27 4.10
CA PRO A 192 -8.69 -4.06 2.87
C PRO A 192 -8.77 -3.22 1.60
N VAL A 193 -9.60 -2.17 1.60
CA VAL A 193 -9.76 -1.26 0.46
C VAL A 193 -8.50 -0.43 0.25
N TYR A 194 -7.89 0.07 1.34
CA TYR A 194 -6.62 0.79 1.27
C TYR A 194 -5.49 -0.11 0.79
N MET A 195 -5.40 -1.35 1.26
CA MET A 195 -4.38 -2.31 0.81
C MET A 195 -4.46 -2.59 -0.69
N MET A 196 -5.67 -2.72 -1.25
CA MET A 196 -5.85 -2.91 -2.70
C MET A 196 -5.37 -1.69 -3.49
N LEU A 197 -5.68 -0.48 -3.01
CA LEU A 197 -5.25 0.77 -3.62
C LEU A 197 -3.73 0.96 -3.56
N ASP A 198 -3.15 0.81 -2.37
CA ASP A 198 -1.73 1.06 -2.08
C ASP A 198 -0.81 0.07 -2.83
N SER A 199 -1.20 -1.20 -2.86
CA SER A 199 -0.49 -2.23 -3.64
C SER A 199 -0.58 -2.03 -5.15
N GLY A 200 -1.56 -1.27 -5.63
CA GLY A 200 -1.84 -1.09 -7.06
C GLY A 200 -2.44 -2.34 -7.72
N ALA A 201 -2.94 -3.30 -6.93
CA ALA A 201 -3.54 -4.53 -7.44
C ALA A 201 -4.89 -4.25 -8.14
N ARG A 202 -5.77 -3.49 -7.48
CA ARG A 202 -7.07 -3.06 -8.00
C ARG A 202 -7.51 -1.77 -7.33
N GLY A 203 -8.38 -1.05 -8.04
CA GLY A 203 -8.90 0.23 -7.58
C GLY A 203 -8.00 1.41 -7.92
N SER A 204 -8.62 2.56 -8.11
CA SER A 204 -7.95 3.84 -8.27
C SER A 204 -8.44 4.81 -7.20
N LYS A 205 -7.68 5.88 -6.97
CA LYS A 205 -8.10 6.97 -6.07
C LYS A 205 -9.46 7.54 -6.47
N GLU A 206 -9.71 7.60 -7.78
CA GLU A 206 -10.94 8.09 -8.37
C GLU A 206 -12.14 7.20 -8.00
N GLN A 207 -11.97 5.87 -8.06
CA GLN A 207 -13.03 4.93 -7.69
C GLN A 207 -13.37 5.02 -6.19
N ILE A 208 -12.35 5.15 -5.33
CA ILE A 208 -12.59 5.35 -3.89
C ILE A 208 -13.27 6.70 -3.64
N ARG A 209 -12.86 7.76 -4.34
CA ARG A 209 -13.52 9.05 -4.28
C ARG A 209 -15.01 8.95 -4.59
N GLN A 210 -15.38 8.21 -5.63
CA GLN A 210 -16.77 8.04 -6.02
C GLN A 210 -17.60 7.21 -5.02
N LEU A 211 -16.95 6.29 -4.31
CA LEU A 211 -17.63 5.44 -3.31
C LEU A 211 -17.79 6.15 -1.95
N SER A 212 -16.74 6.79 -1.46
CA SER A 212 -16.72 7.39 -0.10
C SER A 212 -16.82 8.91 -0.10
N GLY A 213 -16.42 9.55 -1.19
CA GLY A 213 -16.40 11.00 -1.34
C GLY A 213 -17.62 11.52 -2.07
N MET A 214 -17.39 12.10 -3.24
CA MET A 214 -18.41 12.67 -4.13
C MET A 214 -18.25 12.11 -5.55
N ARG A 215 -19.39 11.97 -6.21
CA ARG A 215 -19.49 11.52 -7.60
C ARG A 215 -19.63 12.73 -8.53
#